data_8363ecb6a3b2ba43bb9f141780243807
#
_entry.id   8363ecb6a3b2ba43bb9f141780243807
#
_cell.length_a   1.000
_cell.length_b   1.000
_cell.length_c   1.000
_cell.angle_alpha   90.00
_cell.angle_beta   90.00
_cell.angle_gamma   90.00
#
_symmetry.space_group_name_H-M   'P 1'
#
loop_
_entity.id
_entity.type
_entity.pdbx_description
1 polymer ?
#
loop_
_entity_poly.entity_id
_entity_poly.type
_entity_poly.pdbx_seq_one_letter_code
_entity_poly.pdbx_strand_id
1 'polypeptide(L)'
;MSAYLIAEITVTDPVGYEKYRAKVGASLSNYNAKFLVRAGAIENLEGSWSPQRLVICEFSDMKTIREWYASEEYQELKKLRDDTAAFNVVSVAGI
;
A
#
# COMPACT_ATOMS: atom_id res chain seq x y z
N MET A 1 -4.98 11.10 16.12
CA MET A 1 -5.86 10.90 14.95
C MET A 1 -5.20 10.00 13.95
N SER A 2 -5.93 9.03 13.47
CA SER A 2 -5.39 8.10 12.48
C SER A 2 -5.18 8.76 11.12
N ALA A 3 -4.30 8.17 10.34
CA ALA A 3 -4.13 8.51 8.95
C ALA A 3 -4.10 7.21 8.13
N TYR A 4 -4.40 7.31 6.86
CA TYR A 4 -4.55 6.13 6.02
C TYR A 4 -3.69 6.22 4.78
N LEU A 5 -3.09 5.10 4.45
CA LEU A 5 -2.38 4.92 3.18
C LEU A 5 -3.31 4.12 2.29
N ILE A 6 -3.58 4.63 1.09
CA ILE A 6 -4.46 3.96 0.13
C ILE A 6 -3.66 3.72 -1.14
N ALA A 7 -3.55 2.46 -1.53
CA ALA A 7 -2.81 2.07 -2.72
C ALA A 7 -3.73 1.35 -3.70
N GLU A 8 -3.73 1.83 -4.94
CA GLU A 8 -4.34 1.14 -6.06
C GLU A 8 -3.23 0.46 -6.83
N ILE A 9 -3.35 -0.84 -7.04
CA ILE A 9 -2.26 -1.65 -7.59
C ILE A 9 -2.76 -2.45 -8.78
N THR A 10 -2.04 -2.36 -9.90
CA THR A 10 -2.26 -3.21 -11.08
C THR A 10 -1.02 -4.07 -11.24
N VAL A 11 -1.14 -5.36 -10.98
CA VAL A 11 -0.01 -6.30 -11.05
C VAL A 11 0.17 -6.76 -12.49
N THR A 12 1.39 -6.61 -13.02
CA THR A 12 1.74 -7.05 -14.37
C THR A 12 2.63 -8.29 -14.37
N ASP A 13 3.36 -8.50 -13.27
CA ASP A 13 4.21 -9.69 -13.08
C ASP A 13 3.91 -10.27 -11.70
N PRO A 14 2.96 -11.22 -11.60
CA PRO A 14 2.57 -11.78 -10.30
C PRO A 14 3.71 -12.48 -9.55
N VAL A 15 4.61 -13.13 -10.27
CA VAL A 15 5.73 -13.83 -9.63
C VAL A 15 6.70 -12.85 -8.99
N GLY A 16 7.07 -11.80 -9.73
CA GLY A 16 7.95 -10.75 -9.21
C GLY A 16 7.30 -9.94 -8.09
N TYR A 17 6.02 -9.64 -8.24
CA TYR A 17 5.28 -8.88 -7.23
C TYR A 17 5.21 -9.62 -5.89
N GLU A 18 5.16 -10.94 -5.90
CA GLU A 18 5.08 -11.73 -4.67
C GLU A 18 6.27 -11.49 -3.75
N LYS A 19 7.43 -11.20 -4.27
CA LYS A 19 8.62 -10.89 -3.47
C LYS A 19 8.39 -9.63 -2.64
N TYR A 20 7.76 -8.61 -3.22
CA TYR A 20 7.39 -7.38 -2.51
C TYR A 20 6.30 -7.67 -1.49
N ARG A 21 5.24 -8.34 -1.93
CA ARG A 21 4.08 -8.64 -1.10
C ARG A 21 4.46 -9.42 0.16
N ALA A 22 5.41 -10.34 0.04
CA ALA A 22 5.84 -11.17 1.17
C ALA A 22 6.59 -10.38 2.25
N LYS A 23 7.15 -9.23 1.90
CA LYS A 23 8.04 -8.46 2.80
C LYS A 23 7.44 -7.17 3.30
N VAL A 24 6.48 -6.58 2.59
CA VAL A 24 5.97 -5.25 2.92
C VAL A 24 5.28 -5.20 4.29
N GLY A 25 4.62 -6.29 4.69
CA GLY A 25 3.95 -6.36 5.98
C GLY A 25 4.89 -6.15 7.15
N ALA A 26 6.10 -6.73 7.10
CA ALA A 26 7.08 -6.55 8.15
C ALA A 26 7.53 -5.09 8.26
N SER A 27 7.73 -4.41 7.12
CA SER A 27 8.11 -2.99 7.13
C SER A 27 7.02 -2.12 7.76
N LEU A 28 5.76 -2.42 7.47
CA LEU A 28 4.62 -1.70 8.04
C LEU A 28 4.53 -1.93 9.55
N SER A 29 4.76 -3.14 10.02
CA SER A 29 4.71 -3.47 11.44
C SER A 29 5.72 -2.67 12.26
N ASN A 30 6.87 -2.33 11.68
CA ASN A 30 7.89 -1.53 12.35
C ASN A 30 7.39 -0.12 12.69
N TYR A 31 6.32 0.34 12.04
CA TYR A 31 5.71 1.65 12.26
C TYR A 31 4.33 1.54 12.89
N ASN A 32 4.00 0.37 13.44
CA ASN A 32 2.70 0.09 14.08
C ASN A 32 1.52 0.29 13.13
N ALA A 33 1.78 0.19 11.82
CA ALA A 33 0.72 0.25 10.82
C ALA A 33 0.02 -1.10 10.73
N LYS A 34 -1.24 -1.07 10.35
CA LYS A 34 -1.98 -2.31 10.16
C LYS A 34 -2.80 -2.26 8.88
N PHE A 35 -2.95 -3.42 8.26
CA PHE A 35 -3.81 -3.56 7.11
C PHE A 35 -5.28 -3.49 7.53
N LEU A 36 -6.06 -2.65 6.88
CA LEU A 36 -7.52 -2.64 7.00
C LEU A 36 -8.15 -3.32 5.80
N VAL A 37 -7.55 -3.15 4.61
CA VAL A 37 -7.96 -3.81 3.37
C VAL A 37 -6.69 -4.31 2.70
N ARG A 38 -6.70 -5.57 2.31
CA ARG A 38 -5.55 -6.15 1.62
C ARG A 38 -6.04 -6.95 0.42
N ALA A 39 -6.34 -6.22 -0.66
CA ALA A 39 -6.78 -6.81 -1.93
C ALA A 39 -8.05 -7.65 -1.82
N GLY A 40 -9.01 -7.21 -0.99
CA GLY A 40 -10.30 -7.85 -0.90
C GLY A 40 -11.15 -7.63 -2.17
N ALA A 41 -12.26 -8.34 -2.25
CA ALA A 41 -13.17 -8.20 -3.39
C ALA A 41 -13.66 -6.76 -3.52
N ILE A 42 -13.76 -6.29 -4.75
CA ILE A 42 -14.17 -4.92 -5.07
C ILE A 42 -15.46 -4.98 -5.86
N GLU A 43 -16.40 -4.10 -5.52
CA GLU A 43 -17.66 -3.96 -6.22
C GLU A 43 -17.82 -2.51 -6.62
N ASN A 44 -17.94 -2.26 -7.92
CA ASN A 44 -18.14 -0.91 -8.42
C ASN A 44 -19.61 -0.51 -8.24
N LEU A 45 -19.84 0.54 -7.48
CA LEU A 45 -21.19 1.03 -7.22
C LEU A 45 -21.58 2.19 -8.15
N GLU A 46 -20.59 2.95 -8.62
CA GLU A 46 -20.86 4.13 -9.42
C GLU A 46 -19.58 4.57 -10.14
N GLY A 47 -19.73 5.07 -11.34
CA GLY A 47 -18.60 5.61 -12.10
C GLY A 47 -17.82 4.55 -12.86
N SER A 48 -16.70 4.96 -13.44
CA SER A 48 -15.90 4.12 -14.32
C SER A 48 -14.61 3.61 -13.67
N TRP A 49 -14.40 3.88 -12.38
CA TRP A 49 -13.20 3.45 -11.69
C TRP A 49 -13.28 1.96 -11.35
N SER A 50 -12.37 1.19 -11.91
CA SER A 50 -12.32 -0.27 -11.72
C SER A 50 -10.92 -0.68 -11.28
N PRO A 51 -10.54 -0.42 -10.04
CA PRO A 51 -9.22 -0.82 -9.58
C PRO A 51 -9.08 -2.33 -9.55
N GLN A 52 -7.92 -2.84 -9.95
CA GLN A 52 -7.66 -4.28 -9.90
C GLN A 52 -7.51 -4.73 -8.46
N ARG A 53 -6.81 -3.92 -7.64
CA ARG A 53 -6.49 -4.30 -6.27
C ARG A 53 -6.35 -3.02 -5.43
N LEU A 54 -6.96 -3.04 -4.25
CA LEU A 54 -6.84 -1.94 -3.29
C LEU A 54 -6.23 -2.45 -1.98
N VAL A 55 -5.32 -1.65 -1.43
CA VAL A 55 -4.74 -1.90 -0.12
C VAL A 55 -4.92 -0.63 0.71
N ILE A 56 -5.43 -0.77 1.93
CA ILE A 56 -5.60 0.34 2.85
C ILE A 56 -4.93 -0.03 4.16
N CYS A 57 -4.05 0.85 4.63
CA CYS A 57 -3.34 0.67 5.89
C CYS A 57 -3.63 1.84 6.81
N GLU A 58 -3.78 1.56 8.09
CA GLU A 58 -3.95 2.59 9.11
C GLU A 58 -2.62 2.84 9.82
N PHE A 59 -2.27 4.13 9.94
CA PHE A 59 -1.12 4.61 10.71
C PHE A 59 -1.63 5.55 11.78
N SER A 60 -0.78 5.83 12.78
CA SER A 60 -1.15 6.74 13.87
C SER A 60 -1.34 8.19 13.39
N ASP A 61 -0.56 8.61 12.39
CA ASP A 61 -0.64 9.97 11.83
C ASP A 61 0.07 10.05 10.48
N MET A 62 -0.05 11.20 9.83
CA MET A 62 0.55 11.45 8.52
C MET A 62 2.07 11.47 8.58
N LYS A 63 2.63 11.96 9.68
CA LYS A 63 4.08 12.01 9.85
C LYS A 63 4.68 10.60 9.81
N THR A 64 4.03 9.65 10.48
CA THR A 64 4.48 8.26 10.51
C THR A 64 4.42 7.62 9.13
N ILE A 65 3.41 7.96 8.32
CA ILE A 65 3.34 7.49 6.93
C ILE A 65 4.55 8.01 6.15
N ARG A 66 4.86 9.29 6.28
CA ARG A 66 6.02 9.89 5.58
C ARG A 66 7.32 9.23 6.00
N GLU A 67 7.48 8.96 7.30
CA GLU A 67 8.68 8.31 7.83
C GLU A 67 8.83 6.88 7.28
N TRP A 68 7.74 6.13 7.27
CA TRP A 68 7.76 4.78 6.71
C TRP A 68 8.11 4.82 5.21
N TYR A 69 7.44 5.70 4.46
CA TYR A 69 7.64 5.77 3.02
C TYR A 69 9.08 6.16 2.65
N ALA A 70 9.67 7.06 3.43
CA ALA A 70 11.04 7.52 3.21
C ALA A 70 12.10 6.59 3.81
N SER A 71 11.69 5.58 4.58
CA SER A 71 12.65 4.69 5.22
C SER A 71 13.49 3.92 4.20
N GLU A 72 14.72 3.64 4.57
CA GLU A 72 15.61 2.86 3.71
C GLU A 72 15.02 1.48 3.42
N GLU A 73 14.42 0.85 4.44
CA GLU A 73 13.77 -0.43 4.30
C GLU A 73 12.69 -0.40 3.23
N TYR A 74 11.79 0.58 3.26
CA TYR A 74 10.72 0.63 2.27
C TYR A 74 11.25 0.99 0.88
N GLN A 75 12.22 1.89 0.78
CA GLN A 75 12.79 2.26 -0.52
C GLN A 75 13.45 1.05 -1.20
N GLU A 76 14.08 0.17 -0.45
CA GLU A 76 14.61 -1.08 -0.99
C GLU A 76 13.49 -2.00 -1.46
N LEU A 77 12.41 -2.11 -0.68
CA LEU A 77 11.25 -2.90 -1.09
C LEU A 77 10.60 -2.35 -2.35
N LYS A 78 10.54 -1.02 -2.44
CA LYS A 78 9.94 -0.34 -3.60
C LYS A 78 10.64 -0.74 -4.89
N LYS A 79 11.95 -0.95 -4.85
CA LYS A 79 12.70 -1.41 -6.02
C LYS A 79 12.26 -2.80 -6.48
N LEU A 80 11.85 -3.67 -5.55
CA LEU A 80 11.36 -5.01 -5.91
C LEU A 80 10.06 -4.98 -6.69
N ARG A 81 9.25 -3.93 -6.51
CA ARG A 81 7.94 -3.85 -7.16
C ARG A 81 7.91 -3.08 -8.47
N ASP A 82 8.94 -2.27 -8.73
CA ASP A 82 8.90 -1.29 -9.83
C ASP A 82 8.59 -1.87 -11.20
N ASP A 83 9.13 -3.05 -11.53
CA ASP A 83 8.87 -3.69 -12.82
C ASP A 83 7.74 -4.74 -12.77
N THR A 84 7.05 -4.85 -11.64
CA THR A 84 6.07 -5.91 -11.42
C THR A 84 4.64 -5.42 -11.35
N ALA A 85 4.45 -4.14 -11.08
CA ALA A 85 3.12 -3.56 -10.87
C ALA A 85 3.14 -2.05 -11.03
N ALA A 86 1.99 -1.49 -11.39
CA ALA A 86 1.76 -0.05 -11.40
C ALA A 86 1.02 0.32 -10.10
N PHE A 87 1.50 1.37 -9.45
CA PHE A 87 0.95 1.83 -8.16
C PHE A 87 0.47 3.26 -8.26
N ASN A 88 -0.69 3.53 -7.67
CA ASN A 88 -1.13 4.88 -7.31
C ASN A 88 -1.33 4.87 -5.82
N VAL A 89 -0.59 5.70 -5.10
CA VAL A 89 -0.58 5.68 -3.63
C VAL A 89 -0.83 7.09 -3.11
N VAL A 90 -1.76 7.21 -2.18
CA VAL A 90 -2.03 8.47 -1.50
C VAL A 90 -2.07 8.23 0.01
N SER A 91 -1.80 9.27 0.76
CA SER A 91 -2.06 9.29 2.19
C SER A 91 -3.14 10.32 2.48
N VAL A 92 -4.01 10.03 3.44
CA VAL A 92 -5.09 10.91 3.80
C VAL A 92 -5.27 10.91 5.31
N ALA A 93 -5.46 12.11 5.87
CA ALA A 93 -5.70 12.23 7.30
C ALA A 93 -7.10 11.75 7.64
N GLY A 94 -7.23 11.03 8.76
CA GLY A 94 -8.52 10.65 9.31
C GLY A 94 -9.19 11.82 10.04
N ILE A 95 -10.39 11.58 10.50
CA ILE A 95 -11.16 12.58 11.24
C ILE A 95 -10.69 12.71 12.69
#